data_da4e269329ca0a24449f8ef96b4f6b15
#
_entry.id   da4e269329ca0a24449f8ef96b4f6b15
#
_cell.length_a   1.000
_cell.length_b   1.000
_cell.length_c   1.000
_cell.angle_alpha   90.00
_cell.angle_beta   90.00
_cell.angle_gamma   90.00
#
_symmetry.space_group_name_H-M   'P 1'
#
loop_
_entity.id
_entity.type
_entity.pdbx_description
1 polymer ?
#
loop_
_entity_poly.entity_id
_entity_poly.type
_entity_poly.pdbx_seq_one_letter_code
_entity_poly.pdbx_strand_id
1 'polypeptide(L)'
;MKKWKIWQIILFVAMCVCLNVSGKLLAVHFELPLWADSFGTALCAYIAGPVCGAMVGFTGNLAYSVVNHLSTAYSLTSIALGIIVGIAAKRKWFDRFYGFMMAATLTMITALIVSVPLNIFLDNGLTGNKWGDAVIAYLTDRNWPFLVCYVLGQLAIEFADKILTIAAVYIVILIRKLRSGSNDNNAAHKNTTAAVTSILCLTLIAPLLSPITAEAGSSKDSPDYNDYVQSVYSSNNGLPCGEANDIAQTNDGVLWIGTYAGLYRYNGREFRWIDEYESVKNVNCLYVDEEGRLWIGTNDNGLSIVIREKVVNVLDQSSGLPSNSVKCIIRASDGYYYVGTTGSMQILVMNNGLKAAATLDEINYADSITADEHDHVATISSDGTLFLLKNGNVISSLQLNDPNELFNCCAFAPDGTLMVGTSTNNIYSYDVSGDSFKQLGVRACDGVVNINNLNFLNDGTLFLSTDSGVSYIDKEGYHRLNTNEFNNSIDNMLYDYQGNLWFTSSRLGLLRLAKSPFKDVYGAIGMERKVVNAVVYWQNCYYIGTDKGLDVVDNGCSRQYENDLTKELDGKRIRCMYVDAEKHLWVCTYGNGLMEFSPNGRSWTYNAEDGSFGTRARIVTGLSDGTILAAGDTGIS
;
A
#
# COMPACT_ATOMS: atom_id res chain seq x y z
N MET A 1 -46.33 24.19 1.92
CA MET A 1 -44.95 24.33 1.43
C MET A 1 -44.85 25.56 0.55
N LYS A 2 -43.99 26.55 0.91
CA LYS A 2 -43.69 27.67 0.00
C LYS A 2 -43.16 27.09 -1.31
N LYS A 3 -43.74 27.47 -2.47
CA LYS A 3 -43.24 27.08 -3.79
C LYS A 3 -41.83 27.67 -3.95
N TRP A 4 -40.84 26.84 -3.95
CA TRP A 4 -39.45 27.24 -4.23
C TRP A 4 -39.37 27.77 -5.66
N LYS A 5 -38.60 28.84 -5.88
CA LYS A 5 -38.25 29.31 -7.21
C LYS A 5 -37.22 28.32 -7.81
N ILE A 6 -37.23 28.14 -9.12
CA ILE A 6 -36.35 27.18 -9.83
C ILE A 6 -34.90 27.37 -9.44
N TRP A 7 -34.39 28.58 -9.34
CA TRP A 7 -33.00 28.85 -8.95
C TRP A 7 -32.67 28.37 -7.53
N GLN A 8 -33.64 28.38 -6.58
CA GLN A 8 -33.47 27.87 -5.21
C GLN A 8 -33.34 26.34 -5.21
N ILE A 9 -34.06 25.66 -6.09
CA ILE A 9 -33.95 24.20 -6.27
C ILE A 9 -32.59 23.87 -6.86
N ILE A 10 -32.13 24.59 -7.87
CA ILE A 10 -30.81 24.39 -8.50
C ILE A 10 -29.69 24.59 -7.46
N LEU A 11 -29.72 25.66 -6.70
CA LEU A 11 -28.72 25.93 -5.65
C LEU A 11 -28.72 24.83 -4.59
N PHE A 12 -29.89 24.35 -4.18
CA PHE A 12 -30.03 23.29 -3.18
C PHE A 12 -29.52 21.95 -3.71
N VAL A 13 -29.79 21.61 -4.97
CA VAL A 13 -29.24 20.42 -5.66
C VAL A 13 -27.70 20.51 -5.70
N ALA A 14 -27.15 21.65 -6.11
CA ALA A 14 -25.70 21.84 -6.16
C ALA A 14 -25.04 21.67 -4.77
N MET A 15 -25.65 22.25 -3.72
CA MET A 15 -25.17 22.07 -2.35
C MET A 15 -25.20 20.59 -1.92
N CYS A 16 -26.24 19.84 -2.28
CA CYS A 16 -26.33 18.41 -1.96
C CYS A 16 -25.30 17.57 -2.75
N VAL A 17 -24.96 17.95 -3.98
CA VAL A 17 -23.89 17.34 -4.77
C VAL A 17 -22.53 17.59 -4.10
N CYS A 18 -22.23 18.83 -3.72
CA CYS A 18 -21.01 19.16 -2.99
C CYS A 18 -20.89 18.35 -1.69
N LEU A 19 -22.01 18.17 -0.95
CA LEU A 19 -22.04 17.40 0.28
C LEU A 19 -21.67 15.92 0.05
N ASN A 20 -22.18 15.31 -1.02
CA ASN A 20 -21.84 13.93 -1.40
C ASN A 20 -20.38 13.79 -1.77
N VAL A 21 -19.88 14.66 -2.65
CA VAL A 21 -18.47 14.61 -3.10
C VAL A 21 -17.51 14.83 -1.93
N SER A 22 -17.77 15.83 -1.10
CA SER A 22 -16.96 16.09 0.10
C SER A 22 -16.99 14.92 1.09
N GLY A 23 -18.18 14.33 1.32
CA GLY A 23 -18.32 13.16 2.18
C GLY A 23 -17.51 11.97 1.68
N LYS A 24 -17.55 11.70 0.37
CA LYS A 24 -16.79 10.61 -0.25
C LYS A 24 -15.28 10.85 -0.18
N LEU A 25 -14.82 12.07 -0.47
CA LEU A 25 -13.40 12.42 -0.34
C LEU A 25 -12.90 12.24 1.11
N LEU A 26 -13.69 12.67 2.10
CA LEU A 26 -13.35 12.47 3.50
C LEU A 26 -13.35 10.98 3.88
N ALA A 27 -14.34 10.19 3.42
CA ALA A 27 -14.40 8.76 3.71
C ALA A 27 -13.20 8.01 3.13
N VAL A 28 -12.77 8.35 1.93
CA VAL A 28 -11.57 7.77 1.30
C VAL A 28 -10.29 8.25 1.99
N HIS A 29 -10.18 9.53 2.30
CA HIS A 29 -8.98 10.09 2.95
C HIS A 29 -8.73 9.51 4.35
N PHE A 30 -9.81 9.32 5.14
CA PHE A 30 -9.73 8.74 6.49
C PHE A 30 -9.97 7.22 6.51
N GLU A 31 -10.04 6.57 5.37
CA GLU A 31 -10.25 5.12 5.23
C GLU A 31 -11.43 4.58 6.04
N LEU A 32 -12.55 5.31 6.02
CA LEU A 32 -13.71 4.96 6.82
C LEU A 32 -14.44 3.69 6.30
N PRO A 33 -15.10 2.89 7.17
CA PRO A 33 -15.86 1.71 6.77
C PRO A 33 -17.22 2.06 6.14
N LEU A 34 -17.27 3.10 5.31
CA LEU A 34 -18.47 3.59 4.63
C LEU A 34 -18.06 4.53 3.47
N TRP A 35 -19.01 4.85 2.60
CA TRP A 35 -18.77 5.74 1.45
C TRP A 35 -19.07 7.21 1.72
N ALA A 36 -20.01 7.52 2.62
CA ALA A 36 -20.49 8.86 2.97
C ALA A 36 -20.96 9.72 1.78
N ASP A 37 -21.29 9.09 0.66
CA ASP A 37 -21.64 9.75 -0.61
C ASP A 37 -23.15 9.85 -0.86
N SER A 38 -23.95 9.42 0.09
CA SER A 38 -25.40 9.24 -0.08
C SER A 38 -26.24 10.25 0.71
N PHE A 39 -25.63 10.99 1.65
CA PHE A 39 -26.36 11.89 2.54
C PHE A 39 -27.05 13.04 1.80
N GLY A 40 -26.37 13.73 0.89
CA GLY A 40 -26.94 14.80 0.07
C GLY A 40 -28.06 14.28 -0.84
N THR A 41 -27.90 13.07 -1.41
CA THR A 41 -28.94 12.41 -2.21
C THR A 41 -30.20 12.16 -1.39
N ALA A 42 -30.06 11.57 -0.20
CA ALA A 42 -31.19 11.27 0.68
C ALA A 42 -31.89 12.54 1.20
N LEU A 43 -31.12 13.56 1.60
CA LEU A 43 -31.62 14.85 2.04
C LEU A 43 -32.39 15.57 0.92
N CYS A 44 -31.86 15.60 -0.29
CA CYS A 44 -32.50 16.20 -1.44
C CYS A 44 -33.79 15.44 -1.81
N ALA A 45 -33.74 14.12 -1.81
CA ALA A 45 -34.91 13.27 -2.09
C ALA A 45 -36.05 13.50 -1.09
N TYR A 46 -35.73 13.66 0.19
CA TYR A 46 -36.72 13.97 1.23
C TYR A 46 -37.36 15.35 1.07
N ILE A 47 -36.57 16.39 0.77
CA ILE A 47 -37.03 17.78 0.72
C ILE A 47 -37.65 18.15 -0.63
N ALA A 48 -36.97 17.82 -1.73
CA ALA A 48 -37.33 18.23 -3.09
C ALA A 48 -37.98 17.10 -3.94
N GLY A 49 -38.05 15.89 -3.39
CA GLY A 49 -38.71 14.74 -4.01
C GLY A 49 -37.77 13.81 -4.78
N PRO A 50 -38.30 12.64 -5.25
CA PRO A 50 -37.50 11.54 -5.79
C PRO A 50 -36.69 11.91 -7.03
N VAL A 51 -37.21 12.76 -7.91
CA VAL A 51 -36.52 13.17 -9.15
C VAL A 51 -35.28 14.00 -8.81
N CYS A 52 -35.41 15.00 -7.93
CA CYS A 52 -34.27 15.82 -7.51
C CYS A 52 -33.23 15.00 -6.75
N GLY A 53 -33.66 14.04 -5.90
CA GLY A 53 -32.74 13.10 -5.25
C GLY A 53 -31.98 12.23 -6.23
N ALA A 54 -32.67 11.67 -7.24
CA ALA A 54 -32.04 10.89 -8.29
C ALA A 54 -31.01 11.72 -9.09
N MET A 55 -31.32 12.98 -9.39
CA MET A 55 -30.39 13.90 -10.06
C MET A 55 -29.13 14.16 -9.23
N VAL A 56 -29.27 14.39 -7.90
CA VAL A 56 -28.10 14.55 -6.99
C VAL A 56 -27.25 13.28 -6.98
N GLY A 57 -27.89 12.09 -6.90
CA GLY A 57 -27.17 10.82 -6.91
C GLY A 57 -26.37 10.60 -8.20
N PHE A 58 -26.97 10.92 -9.35
CA PHE A 58 -26.29 10.85 -10.65
C PHE A 58 -25.13 11.85 -10.76
N THR A 59 -25.43 13.13 -10.54
CA THR A 59 -24.46 14.21 -10.72
C THR A 59 -23.32 14.16 -9.69
N GLY A 60 -23.57 13.64 -8.49
CA GLY A 60 -22.54 13.45 -7.46
C GLY A 60 -21.50 12.41 -7.88
N ASN A 61 -21.93 11.25 -8.39
CA ASN A 61 -21.02 10.23 -8.89
C ASN A 61 -20.32 10.66 -10.19
N LEU A 62 -21.03 11.40 -11.06
CA LEU A 62 -20.42 11.97 -12.26
C LEU A 62 -19.34 13.01 -11.91
N ALA A 63 -19.56 13.87 -10.91
CA ALA A 63 -18.54 14.81 -10.44
C ALA A 63 -17.33 14.10 -9.81
N TYR A 64 -17.57 13.03 -9.05
CA TYR A 64 -16.49 12.25 -8.46
C TYR A 64 -15.74 11.37 -9.48
N SER A 65 -16.30 11.12 -10.66
CA SER A 65 -15.64 10.33 -11.72
C SER A 65 -14.37 10.99 -12.27
N VAL A 66 -14.16 12.27 -12.01
CA VAL A 66 -12.89 12.97 -12.29
C VAL A 66 -11.75 12.38 -11.43
N VAL A 67 -12.05 11.90 -10.21
CA VAL A 67 -11.08 11.28 -9.30
C VAL A 67 -11.03 9.77 -9.51
N ASN A 68 -12.18 9.13 -9.74
CA ASN A 68 -12.27 7.68 -9.97
C ASN A 68 -13.30 7.38 -11.07
N HIS A 69 -12.82 7.01 -12.25
CA HIS A 69 -13.63 6.75 -13.44
C HIS A 69 -14.73 5.71 -13.24
N LEU A 70 -14.53 4.70 -12.39
CA LEU A 70 -15.52 3.67 -12.07
C LEU A 70 -16.74 4.23 -11.33
N SER A 71 -16.63 5.41 -10.70
CA SER A 71 -17.72 6.02 -9.92
C SER A 71 -18.97 6.28 -10.75
N THR A 72 -18.84 6.50 -12.06
CA THR A 72 -19.98 6.71 -12.95
C THR A 72 -20.90 5.47 -13.02
N ALA A 73 -20.34 4.25 -12.98
CA ALA A 73 -21.11 3.01 -12.99
C ALA A 73 -21.99 2.88 -11.73
N TYR A 74 -21.49 3.33 -10.58
CA TYR A 74 -22.22 3.31 -9.32
C TYR A 74 -23.28 4.41 -9.18
N SER A 75 -23.44 5.28 -10.18
CA SER A 75 -24.54 6.27 -10.23
C SER A 75 -25.91 5.59 -10.14
N LEU A 76 -26.05 4.37 -10.66
CA LEU A 76 -27.31 3.61 -10.64
C LEU A 76 -27.77 3.33 -9.19
N THR A 77 -26.83 3.00 -8.29
CA THR A 77 -27.10 2.78 -6.86
C THR A 77 -27.62 4.08 -6.20
N SER A 78 -26.97 5.20 -6.47
CA SER A 78 -27.32 6.49 -5.88
C SER A 78 -28.64 7.06 -6.45
N ILE A 79 -28.93 6.82 -7.72
CA ILE A 79 -30.24 7.13 -8.35
C ILE A 79 -31.35 6.36 -7.66
N ALA A 80 -31.18 5.04 -7.49
CA ALA A 80 -32.16 4.18 -6.86
C ALA A 80 -32.44 4.60 -5.40
N LEU A 81 -31.38 4.94 -4.63
CA LEU A 81 -31.50 5.48 -3.29
C LEU A 81 -32.34 6.77 -3.27
N GLY A 82 -32.06 7.73 -4.17
CA GLY A 82 -32.81 8.96 -4.30
C GLY A 82 -34.30 8.73 -4.57
N ILE A 83 -34.62 7.78 -5.43
CA ILE A 83 -36.01 7.41 -5.73
C ILE A 83 -36.70 6.78 -4.52
N ILE A 84 -36.06 5.80 -3.86
CA ILE A 84 -36.62 5.10 -2.70
C ILE A 84 -36.90 6.07 -1.55
N VAL A 85 -35.93 6.89 -1.18
CA VAL A 85 -36.07 7.86 -0.09
C VAL A 85 -37.14 8.90 -0.42
N GLY A 86 -37.20 9.37 -1.68
CA GLY A 86 -38.21 10.32 -2.11
C GLY A 86 -39.64 9.75 -2.11
N ILE A 87 -39.82 8.48 -2.46
CA ILE A 87 -41.10 7.77 -2.36
C ILE A 87 -41.47 7.54 -0.88
N ALA A 88 -40.52 7.11 -0.06
CA ALA A 88 -40.71 6.94 1.38
C ALA A 88 -41.14 8.23 2.06
N ALA A 89 -40.56 9.37 1.66
CA ALA A 89 -40.95 10.70 2.14
C ALA A 89 -42.38 11.07 1.75
N LYS A 90 -42.77 10.84 0.48
CA LYS A 90 -44.13 11.05 -0.02
C LYS A 90 -45.15 10.19 0.69
N ARG A 91 -44.80 8.95 1.04
CA ARG A 91 -45.67 8.01 1.76
C ARG A 91 -45.64 8.19 3.28
N LYS A 92 -44.94 9.21 3.78
CA LYS A 92 -44.81 9.54 5.21
C LYS A 92 -44.20 8.42 6.07
N TRP A 93 -43.32 7.58 5.49
CA TRP A 93 -42.65 6.49 6.21
C TRP A 93 -41.79 7.03 7.36
N PHE A 94 -41.19 8.18 7.19
CA PHE A 94 -40.36 8.84 8.22
C PHE A 94 -41.16 9.43 9.40
N ASP A 95 -42.50 9.29 9.41
CA ASP A 95 -43.32 9.70 10.54
C ASP A 95 -43.32 8.66 11.68
N ARG A 96 -42.91 7.42 11.40
CA ARG A 96 -42.81 6.30 12.33
C ARG A 96 -41.43 5.64 12.24
N PHE A 97 -40.91 5.18 13.39
CA PHE A 97 -39.61 4.49 13.45
C PHE A 97 -39.54 3.25 12.53
N TYR A 98 -40.61 2.46 12.48
CA TYR A 98 -40.69 1.31 11.59
C TYR A 98 -40.52 1.68 10.11
N GLY A 99 -41.11 2.77 9.67
CA GLY A 99 -40.96 3.25 8.30
C GLY A 99 -39.54 3.74 7.99
N PHE A 100 -38.86 4.33 8.98
CA PHE A 100 -37.43 4.63 8.89
C PHE A 100 -36.60 3.37 8.67
N MET A 101 -36.78 2.34 9.49
CA MET A 101 -36.07 1.06 9.35
C MET A 101 -36.33 0.41 8.00
N MET A 102 -37.58 0.43 7.53
CA MET A 102 -37.96 -0.12 6.21
C MET A 102 -37.26 0.63 5.06
N ALA A 103 -37.15 1.95 5.14
CA ALA A 103 -36.44 2.74 4.14
C ALA A 103 -34.94 2.42 4.13
N ALA A 104 -34.31 2.30 5.30
CA ALA A 104 -32.90 1.93 5.43
C ALA A 104 -32.63 0.53 4.87
N THR A 105 -33.43 -0.46 5.24
CA THR A 105 -33.29 -1.84 4.75
C THR A 105 -33.48 -1.91 3.21
N LEU A 106 -34.47 -1.22 2.67
CA LEU A 106 -34.75 -1.24 1.24
C LEU A 106 -33.62 -0.58 0.43
N THR A 107 -33.06 0.54 0.92
CA THR A 107 -31.92 1.19 0.27
C THR A 107 -30.67 0.31 0.32
N MET A 108 -30.40 -0.37 1.44
CA MET A 108 -29.30 -1.30 1.61
C MET A 108 -29.41 -2.49 0.66
N ILE A 109 -30.58 -3.16 0.60
CA ILE A 109 -30.80 -4.28 -0.31
C ILE A 109 -30.62 -3.85 -1.77
N THR A 110 -31.15 -2.70 -2.15
CA THR A 110 -31.01 -2.17 -3.50
C THR A 110 -29.55 -1.88 -3.85
N ALA A 111 -28.78 -1.32 -2.89
CA ALA A 111 -27.36 -1.08 -3.06
C ALA A 111 -26.60 -2.41 -3.30
N LEU A 112 -26.88 -3.46 -2.52
CA LEU A 112 -26.27 -4.78 -2.71
C LEU A 112 -26.58 -5.39 -4.08
N ILE A 113 -27.86 -5.35 -4.51
CA ILE A 113 -28.28 -5.91 -5.81
C ILE A 113 -27.57 -5.23 -6.98
N VAL A 114 -27.26 -3.94 -6.87
CA VAL A 114 -26.60 -3.16 -7.92
C VAL A 114 -25.07 -3.24 -7.79
N SER A 115 -24.53 -3.02 -6.60
CA SER A 115 -23.08 -2.90 -6.40
C SER A 115 -22.34 -4.24 -6.50
N VAL A 116 -22.89 -5.35 -6.00
CA VAL A 116 -22.20 -6.65 -6.05
C VAL A 116 -21.92 -7.12 -7.48
N PRO A 117 -22.88 -7.12 -8.42
CA PRO A 117 -22.57 -7.43 -9.82
C PRO A 117 -21.58 -6.45 -10.45
N LEU A 118 -21.69 -5.14 -10.15
CA LEU A 118 -20.76 -4.15 -10.67
C LEU A 118 -19.33 -4.40 -10.17
N ASN A 119 -19.15 -4.71 -8.88
CA ASN A 119 -17.86 -5.03 -8.32
C ASN A 119 -17.25 -6.29 -8.98
N ILE A 120 -18.06 -7.33 -9.22
CA ILE A 120 -17.59 -8.55 -9.89
C ILE A 120 -17.11 -8.26 -11.31
N PHE A 121 -17.84 -7.43 -12.06
CA PHE A 121 -17.53 -7.15 -13.47
C PHE A 121 -16.45 -6.08 -13.66
N LEU A 122 -16.36 -5.08 -12.77
CA LEU A 122 -15.51 -3.91 -12.96
C LEU A 122 -14.25 -3.93 -12.07
N ASP A 123 -14.29 -4.62 -10.92
CA ASP A 123 -13.23 -4.56 -9.90
C ASP A 123 -12.90 -5.95 -9.34
N ASN A 124 -13.05 -7.00 -10.13
CA ASN A 124 -12.75 -8.41 -9.77
C ASN A 124 -13.38 -8.87 -8.45
N GLY A 125 -14.53 -8.29 -8.10
CA GLY A 125 -15.29 -8.60 -6.89
C GLY A 125 -14.88 -7.78 -5.65
N LEU A 126 -13.84 -6.97 -5.72
CA LEU A 126 -13.46 -6.07 -4.63
C LEU A 126 -14.48 -4.93 -4.48
N THR A 127 -14.63 -4.45 -3.25
CA THR A 127 -15.54 -3.34 -2.96
C THR A 127 -14.90 -1.98 -3.24
N GLY A 128 -13.57 -1.93 -3.35
CA GLY A 128 -12.79 -0.70 -3.39
C GLY A 128 -12.75 0.05 -2.05
N ASN A 129 -13.17 -0.59 -0.96
CA ASN A 129 -13.07 -0.08 0.40
C ASN A 129 -12.33 -1.11 1.27
N LYS A 130 -11.24 -0.70 1.92
CA LYS A 130 -10.35 -1.58 2.71
C LYS A 130 -11.08 -2.48 3.70
N TRP A 131 -12.15 -2.00 4.32
CA TRP A 131 -12.92 -2.78 5.30
C TRP A 131 -13.78 -3.87 4.65
N GLY A 132 -14.43 -3.56 3.54
CA GLY A 132 -15.17 -4.55 2.76
C GLY A 132 -14.25 -5.61 2.16
N ASP A 133 -13.12 -5.18 1.61
CA ASP A 133 -12.13 -6.07 1.01
C ASP A 133 -11.45 -6.96 2.06
N ALA A 134 -11.23 -6.46 3.29
CA ALA A 134 -10.75 -7.26 4.41
C ALA A 134 -11.75 -8.37 4.81
N VAL A 135 -13.07 -8.09 4.78
CA VAL A 135 -14.11 -9.12 5.01
C VAL A 135 -14.09 -10.16 3.89
N ILE A 136 -13.96 -9.73 2.64
CA ILE A 136 -13.86 -10.65 1.48
C ILE A 136 -12.64 -11.56 1.65
N ALA A 137 -11.46 -11.00 1.91
CA ALA A 137 -10.22 -11.76 2.11
C ALA A 137 -10.37 -12.78 3.27
N TYR A 138 -10.88 -12.34 4.42
CA TYR A 138 -11.08 -13.19 5.59
C TYR A 138 -12.00 -14.39 5.33
N LEU A 139 -13.06 -14.22 4.52
CA LEU A 139 -14.00 -15.29 4.18
C LEU A 139 -13.44 -16.20 3.08
N THR A 140 -12.70 -15.64 2.12
CA THR A 140 -12.05 -16.38 1.05
C THR A 140 -10.98 -17.32 1.60
N ASP A 141 -10.17 -16.88 2.55
CA ASP A 141 -9.18 -17.71 3.25
C ASP A 141 -9.79 -18.92 3.97
N ARG A 142 -11.10 -18.84 4.30
CA ARG A 142 -11.87 -19.94 4.92
C ARG A 142 -12.63 -20.78 3.91
N ASN A 143 -12.36 -20.64 2.62
CA ASN A 143 -13.00 -21.36 1.52
C ASN A 143 -14.53 -21.20 1.46
N TRP A 144 -15.06 -20.03 1.85
CA TRP A 144 -16.46 -19.72 1.63
C TRP A 144 -16.75 -19.54 0.14
N PRO A 145 -17.99 -19.83 -0.33
CA PRO A 145 -18.36 -19.60 -1.74
C PRO A 145 -18.13 -18.14 -2.12
N PHE A 146 -17.44 -17.89 -3.23
CA PHE A 146 -16.97 -16.56 -3.63
C PHE A 146 -18.08 -15.50 -3.67
N LEU A 147 -19.28 -15.86 -4.16
CA LEU A 147 -20.42 -14.95 -4.19
C LEU A 147 -20.87 -14.51 -2.78
N VAL A 148 -20.78 -15.42 -1.79
CA VAL A 148 -21.10 -15.12 -0.39
C VAL A 148 -20.07 -14.15 0.19
N CYS A 149 -18.79 -14.32 -0.12
CA CYS A 149 -17.71 -13.43 0.30
C CYS A 149 -17.97 -12.00 -0.21
N TYR A 150 -18.28 -11.84 -1.48
CA TYR A 150 -18.55 -10.55 -2.09
C TYR A 150 -19.82 -9.87 -1.55
N VAL A 151 -20.89 -10.63 -1.35
CA VAL A 151 -22.13 -10.11 -0.77
C VAL A 151 -21.89 -9.64 0.67
N LEU A 152 -21.18 -10.41 1.50
CA LEU A 152 -20.92 -10.07 2.91
C LEU A 152 -19.93 -8.91 3.03
N GLY A 153 -18.89 -8.83 2.18
CA GLY A 153 -17.97 -7.69 2.13
C GLY A 153 -18.69 -6.40 1.78
N GLN A 154 -19.52 -6.42 0.73
CA GLN A 154 -20.32 -5.25 0.35
C GLN A 154 -21.37 -4.92 1.41
N LEU A 155 -22.02 -5.92 2.03
CA LEU A 155 -22.99 -5.72 3.10
C LEU A 155 -22.38 -4.98 4.30
N ALA A 156 -21.17 -5.30 4.69
CA ALA A 156 -20.49 -4.65 5.82
C ALA A 156 -20.38 -3.12 5.63
N ILE A 157 -20.04 -2.68 4.42
CA ILE A 157 -19.91 -1.27 4.08
C ILE A 157 -21.29 -0.61 3.92
N GLU A 158 -22.18 -1.24 3.16
CA GLU A 158 -23.52 -0.67 2.89
C GLU A 158 -24.38 -0.57 4.15
N PHE A 159 -24.23 -1.51 5.09
CA PHE A 159 -24.92 -1.47 6.37
C PHE A 159 -24.57 -0.20 7.16
N ALA A 160 -23.29 0.07 7.33
CA ALA A 160 -22.82 1.28 8.02
C ALA A 160 -23.25 2.56 7.27
N ASP A 161 -23.04 2.61 5.98
CA ASP A 161 -23.31 3.79 5.15
C ASP A 161 -24.79 4.13 5.08
N LYS A 162 -25.66 3.16 4.82
CA LYS A 162 -27.09 3.42 4.65
C LYS A 162 -27.81 3.71 5.97
N ILE A 163 -27.43 3.02 7.04
CA ILE A 163 -27.99 3.33 8.37
C ILE A 163 -27.62 4.74 8.81
N LEU A 164 -26.34 5.13 8.70
CA LEU A 164 -25.89 6.47 9.06
C LEU A 164 -26.53 7.55 8.19
N THR A 165 -26.59 7.32 6.87
CA THR A 165 -27.23 8.24 5.93
C THR A 165 -28.70 8.49 6.26
N ILE A 166 -29.50 7.43 6.46
CA ILE A 166 -30.91 7.55 6.73
C ILE A 166 -31.17 8.07 8.15
N ALA A 167 -30.34 7.69 9.14
CA ALA A 167 -30.40 8.24 10.50
C ALA A 167 -30.15 9.75 10.52
N ALA A 168 -29.14 10.23 9.80
CA ALA A 168 -28.85 11.66 9.69
C ALA A 168 -30.03 12.44 9.07
N VAL A 169 -30.64 11.91 8.01
CA VAL A 169 -31.86 12.50 7.43
C VAL A 169 -33.00 12.47 8.43
N TYR A 170 -33.22 11.39 9.17
CA TYR A 170 -34.26 11.25 10.17
C TYR A 170 -34.09 12.30 11.31
N ILE A 171 -32.86 12.53 11.74
CA ILE A 171 -32.53 13.56 12.73
C ILE A 171 -32.87 14.97 12.22
N VAL A 172 -32.52 15.27 10.96
CA VAL A 172 -32.93 16.58 10.35
C VAL A 172 -34.44 16.73 10.35
N ILE A 173 -35.18 15.66 10.10
CA ILE A 173 -36.64 15.61 10.13
C ILE A 173 -37.16 15.89 11.54
N LEU A 174 -36.60 15.25 12.57
CA LEU A 174 -36.98 15.47 13.98
C LEU A 174 -36.73 16.91 14.41
N ILE A 175 -35.55 17.47 14.09
CA ILE A 175 -35.23 18.87 14.38
C ILE A 175 -36.25 19.82 13.73
N ARG A 176 -36.64 19.54 12.49
CA ARG A 176 -37.62 20.33 11.76
C ARG A 176 -39.01 20.22 12.36
N LYS A 177 -39.45 19.03 12.81
CA LYS A 177 -40.71 18.81 13.52
C LYS A 177 -40.74 19.55 14.87
N LEU A 178 -39.66 19.49 15.64
CA LEU A 178 -39.51 20.19 16.91
C LEU A 178 -39.59 21.72 16.73
N ARG A 179 -38.95 22.26 15.69
CA ARG A 179 -39.02 23.69 15.35
C ARG A 179 -40.41 24.15 14.87
N SER A 180 -41.15 23.28 14.19
CA SER A 180 -42.50 23.60 13.67
C SER A 180 -43.59 23.49 14.72
N GLY A 181 -43.41 22.74 15.81
CA GLY A 181 -44.33 22.57 16.91
C GLY A 181 -44.17 23.60 18.04
N SER A 182 -43.18 24.48 17.98
CA SER A 182 -42.83 25.45 19.05
C SER A 182 -43.46 26.81 18.85
N ASN A 183 -44.82 26.87 18.78
CA ASN A 183 -45.52 28.14 18.92
C ASN A 183 -46.14 28.33 20.34
N ASP A 184 -45.83 27.44 21.29
CA ASP A 184 -46.22 27.58 22.68
C ASP A 184 -44.99 27.65 23.61
N ASN A 185 -45.08 28.68 24.49
CA ASN A 185 -44.06 29.09 25.44
C ASN A 185 -43.63 27.99 26.41
N ASN A 186 -42.43 27.41 26.25
CA ASN A 186 -41.73 26.75 27.35
C ASN A 186 -40.22 26.78 27.15
N ALA A 187 -39.52 27.53 28.00
CA ALA A 187 -38.07 27.67 28.02
C ALA A 187 -37.31 26.34 28.21
N ALA A 188 -37.94 25.32 28.79
CA ALA A 188 -37.38 23.99 28.98
C ALA A 188 -37.19 23.25 27.63
N HIS A 189 -38.07 23.41 26.66
CA HIS A 189 -37.98 22.77 25.34
C HIS A 189 -36.90 23.38 24.45
N LYS A 190 -36.58 24.67 24.60
CA LYS A 190 -35.48 25.33 23.89
C LYS A 190 -34.11 24.80 24.32
N ASN A 191 -33.93 24.52 25.60
CA ASN A 191 -32.67 24.03 26.14
C ASN A 191 -32.41 22.56 25.74
N THR A 192 -33.44 21.71 25.66
CA THR A 192 -33.31 20.31 25.23
C THR A 192 -32.98 20.20 23.73
N THR A 193 -33.60 21.07 22.89
CA THR A 193 -33.33 21.08 21.44
C THR A 193 -31.93 21.63 21.16
N ALA A 194 -31.47 22.64 21.88
CA ALA A 194 -30.11 23.16 21.78
C ALA A 194 -29.07 22.12 22.26
N ALA A 195 -29.35 21.42 23.37
CA ALA A 195 -28.46 20.37 23.89
C ALA A 195 -28.37 19.17 22.93
N VAL A 196 -29.49 18.70 22.36
CA VAL A 196 -29.50 17.59 21.37
C VAL A 196 -28.79 18.01 20.08
N THR A 197 -28.98 19.23 19.60
CA THR A 197 -28.27 19.76 18.42
C THR A 197 -26.77 19.92 18.70
N SER A 198 -26.40 20.39 19.90
CA SER A 198 -25.02 20.55 20.32
C SER A 198 -24.32 19.19 20.53
N ILE A 199 -25.01 18.23 21.13
CA ILE A 199 -24.48 16.84 21.29
C ILE A 199 -24.31 16.17 19.93
N LEU A 200 -25.25 16.41 18.99
CA LEU A 200 -25.16 15.83 17.65
C LEU A 200 -24.07 16.51 16.80
N CYS A 201 -23.91 17.82 16.89
CA CYS A 201 -22.78 18.54 16.30
C CYS A 201 -21.46 18.08 16.95
N LEU A 202 -21.42 17.88 18.27
CA LEU A 202 -20.25 17.39 18.99
C LEU A 202 -19.93 15.94 18.63
N THR A 203 -20.90 15.05 18.45
CA THR A 203 -20.67 13.66 18.05
C THR A 203 -20.29 13.51 16.57
N LEU A 204 -20.68 14.45 15.70
CA LEU A 204 -20.24 14.53 14.31
C LEU A 204 -18.90 15.26 14.13
N ILE A 205 -18.57 16.18 15.06
CA ILE A 205 -17.34 17.00 15.03
C ILE A 205 -16.28 16.45 16.00
N ALA A 206 -16.64 15.71 17.04
CA ALA A 206 -15.70 15.12 17.98
C ALA A 206 -14.66 14.18 17.34
N PRO A 207 -15.00 13.36 16.32
CA PRO A 207 -13.99 12.63 15.54
C PRO A 207 -13.10 13.52 14.68
N LEU A 208 -13.55 14.77 14.37
CA LEU A 208 -12.80 15.75 13.58
C LEU A 208 -11.92 16.66 14.45
N LEU A 209 -12.21 16.74 15.76
CA LEU A 209 -11.52 17.58 16.73
C LEU A 209 -10.79 16.79 17.83
N SER A 210 -10.98 15.48 17.92
CA SER A 210 -10.02 14.68 18.62
C SER A 210 -8.70 14.85 17.84
N PRO A 211 -7.64 15.37 18.44
CA PRO A 211 -6.35 14.91 18.00
C PRO A 211 -6.49 13.39 18.14
N ILE A 212 -6.40 12.66 17.04
CA ILE A 212 -5.97 11.29 17.07
C ILE A 212 -4.55 11.41 17.62
N THR A 213 -4.41 11.42 18.93
CA THR A 213 -3.35 10.75 19.56
C THR A 213 -3.66 9.27 19.29
N ALA A 214 -3.45 8.81 18.04
CA ALA A 214 -2.73 7.61 17.91
C ALA A 214 -1.56 7.84 18.88
N GLU A 215 -1.57 7.20 20.03
CA GLU A 215 -0.34 6.68 20.54
C GLU A 215 0.19 5.86 19.36
N ALA A 216 0.95 6.53 18.49
CA ALA A 216 2.07 5.93 17.88
C ALA A 216 2.81 5.37 19.10
N GLY A 217 2.57 4.09 19.38
CA GLY A 217 3.60 3.30 20.00
C GLY A 217 4.80 3.72 19.21
N SER A 218 5.85 4.18 19.86
CA SER A 218 7.09 4.57 19.25
C SER A 218 7.61 3.36 18.48
N SER A 219 7.04 3.15 17.30
CA SER A 219 7.68 2.43 16.23
C SER A 219 8.88 3.30 15.92
N LYS A 220 10.08 2.75 16.00
CA LYS A 220 11.25 3.32 15.35
C LYS A 220 10.77 3.86 14.01
N ASP A 221 10.91 5.16 13.80
CA ASP A 221 10.24 5.89 12.71
C ASP A 221 10.73 5.53 11.30
N SER A 222 11.72 4.63 11.18
CA SER A 222 12.21 4.11 9.90
C SER A 222 12.05 2.59 9.87
N PRO A 223 11.50 1.99 8.79
CA PRO A 223 11.45 0.54 8.64
C PRO A 223 12.87 -0.01 8.57
N ASP A 224 13.21 -0.98 9.41
CA ASP A 224 14.45 -1.73 9.25
C ASP A 224 14.30 -2.71 8.10
N TYR A 225 14.84 -2.36 6.94
CA TYR A 225 14.75 -3.21 5.73
C TYR A 225 15.51 -4.53 5.87
N ASN A 226 16.35 -4.71 6.90
CA ASN A 226 16.98 -5.99 7.21
C ASN A 226 15.99 -7.00 7.79
N ASP A 227 14.84 -6.56 8.30
CA ASP A 227 13.74 -7.41 8.76
C ASP A 227 12.86 -7.94 7.60
N TYR A 228 13.12 -7.53 6.35
CA TYR A 228 12.38 -7.99 5.17
C TYR A 228 12.83 -9.39 4.76
N VAL A 229 11.86 -10.21 4.34
CA VAL A 229 12.15 -11.53 3.76
C VAL A 229 12.72 -11.36 2.36
N GLN A 230 13.90 -11.94 2.14
CA GLN A 230 14.62 -11.91 0.87
C GLN A 230 14.27 -13.12 0.01
N SER A 231 13.97 -12.90 -1.26
CA SER A 231 13.78 -13.95 -2.26
C SER A 231 14.55 -13.57 -3.51
N VAL A 232 15.51 -14.39 -3.89
CA VAL A 232 16.31 -14.20 -5.13
C VAL A 232 15.71 -15.07 -6.22
N TYR A 233 15.48 -14.51 -7.39
CA TYR A 233 15.04 -15.21 -8.59
C TYR A 233 16.15 -15.17 -9.64
N SER A 234 16.57 -16.35 -10.07
CA SER A 234 17.59 -16.57 -11.08
C SER A 234 17.21 -17.76 -11.95
N SER A 235 18.05 -18.15 -12.87
CA SER A 235 17.85 -19.34 -13.72
C SER A 235 17.59 -20.65 -12.96
N ASN A 236 17.98 -20.71 -11.69
CA ASN A 236 17.82 -21.90 -10.85
C ASN A 236 16.50 -21.95 -10.07
N ASN A 237 15.79 -20.83 -9.93
CA ASN A 237 14.65 -20.74 -9.00
C ASN A 237 13.55 -19.79 -9.44
N GLY A 238 13.17 -19.81 -10.70
CA GLY A 238 11.94 -19.19 -11.17
C GLY A 238 12.09 -18.19 -12.30
N LEU A 239 13.13 -17.35 -12.35
CA LEU A 239 13.43 -16.53 -13.51
C LEU A 239 14.18 -17.38 -14.53
N PRO A 240 13.65 -17.61 -15.76
CA PRO A 240 14.29 -18.53 -16.71
C PRO A 240 15.64 -18.06 -17.26
N CYS A 241 16.03 -16.82 -17.01
CA CYS A 241 17.36 -16.27 -17.34
C CYS A 241 18.09 -15.85 -16.06
N GLY A 242 19.40 -15.72 -16.13
CA GLY A 242 20.26 -15.32 -15.00
C GLY A 242 20.39 -13.81 -14.83
N GLU A 243 19.70 -13.01 -15.66
CA GLU A 243 19.90 -11.58 -15.78
C GLU A 243 18.55 -10.85 -15.65
N ALA A 244 18.57 -9.67 -15.03
CA ALA A 244 17.47 -8.72 -15.03
C ALA A 244 18.05 -7.31 -15.16
N ASN A 245 17.80 -6.66 -16.30
CA ASN A 245 18.36 -5.34 -16.59
C ASN A 245 17.49 -4.23 -16.01
N ASP A 246 16.18 -4.39 -16.11
CA ASP A 246 15.22 -3.39 -15.63
C ASP A 246 13.90 -4.03 -15.19
N ILE A 247 13.11 -3.31 -14.40
CA ILE A 247 11.83 -3.76 -13.87
C ILE A 247 10.81 -2.61 -13.83
N ALA A 248 9.58 -2.89 -14.23
CA ALA A 248 8.47 -1.94 -14.15
C ALA A 248 7.18 -2.62 -13.73
N GLN A 249 6.23 -1.87 -13.17
CA GLN A 249 4.91 -2.37 -12.80
C GLN A 249 3.82 -1.57 -13.52
N THR A 250 2.94 -2.27 -14.23
CA THR A 250 1.76 -1.67 -14.86
C THR A 250 0.60 -1.50 -13.88
N ASN A 251 -0.36 -0.63 -14.21
CA ASN A 251 -1.48 -0.27 -13.33
C ASN A 251 -2.38 -1.44 -12.91
N ASP A 252 -2.32 -2.57 -13.64
CA ASP A 252 -2.97 -3.83 -13.29
C ASP A 252 -2.21 -4.67 -12.26
N GLY A 253 -1.08 -4.16 -11.76
CA GLY A 253 -0.23 -4.80 -10.75
C GLY A 253 0.76 -5.82 -11.30
N VAL A 254 0.78 -6.05 -12.61
CA VAL A 254 1.72 -6.97 -13.26
C VAL A 254 3.12 -6.37 -13.27
N LEU A 255 4.11 -7.19 -12.90
CA LEU A 255 5.52 -6.82 -13.00
C LEU A 255 6.09 -7.28 -14.36
N TRP A 256 6.86 -6.40 -14.97
CA TRP A 256 7.58 -6.63 -16.21
C TRP A 256 9.07 -6.57 -15.95
N ILE A 257 9.79 -7.57 -16.41
CA ILE A 257 11.23 -7.70 -16.23
C ILE A 257 11.89 -7.71 -17.60
N GLY A 258 12.74 -6.72 -17.83
CA GLY A 258 13.57 -6.62 -19.02
C GLY A 258 14.87 -7.41 -18.85
N THR A 259 15.20 -8.24 -19.82
CA THR A 259 16.41 -9.07 -19.82
C THR A 259 17.05 -9.07 -21.21
N TYR A 260 18.29 -9.56 -21.33
CA TYR A 260 18.91 -9.77 -22.65
C TYR A 260 18.19 -10.85 -23.47
N ALA A 261 17.56 -11.82 -22.81
CA ALA A 261 16.72 -12.82 -23.48
C ALA A 261 15.39 -12.25 -23.97
N GLY A 262 14.98 -11.09 -23.47
CA GLY A 262 13.73 -10.40 -23.82
C GLY A 262 12.90 -9.99 -22.61
N LEU A 263 11.60 -9.87 -22.83
CA LEU A 263 10.64 -9.38 -21.84
C LEU A 263 9.99 -10.55 -21.09
N TYR A 264 9.95 -10.48 -19.77
CA TYR A 264 9.21 -11.40 -18.91
C TYR A 264 8.10 -10.66 -18.18
N ARG A 265 6.99 -11.38 -17.97
CA ARG A 265 5.84 -10.96 -17.17
C ARG A 265 5.79 -11.81 -15.91
N TYR A 266 5.61 -11.15 -14.75
CA TYR A 266 5.43 -11.83 -13.47
C TYR A 266 4.09 -11.46 -12.84
N ASN A 267 3.28 -12.47 -12.50
CA ASN A 267 1.93 -12.31 -11.97
C ASN A 267 1.83 -12.56 -10.45
N GLY A 268 2.96 -12.56 -9.74
CA GLY A 268 3.05 -12.92 -8.32
C GLY A 268 3.35 -14.40 -8.06
N ARG A 269 3.23 -15.27 -9.08
CA ARG A 269 3.43 -16.72 -8.96
C ARG A 269 4.48 -17.28 -9.91
N GLU A 270 4.44 -16.86 -11.17
CA GLU A 270 5.29 -17.41 -12.22
C GLU A 270 5.77 -16.33 -13.18
N PHE A 271 6.94 -16.54 -13.76
CA PHE A 271 7.49 -15.72 -14.84
C PHE A 271 7.09 -16.34 -16.18
N ARG A 272 6.45 -15.53 -17.02
CA ARG A 272 6.11 -15.89 -18.40
C ARG A 272 6.95 -15.07 -19.35
N TRP A 273 7.67 -15.75 -20.25
CA TRP A 273 8.40 -15.11 -21.34
C TRP A 273 7.45 -14.64 -22.44
N ILE A 274 7.66 -13.42 -22.92
CA ILE A 274 6.94 -12.85 -24.07
C ILE A 274 7.86 -13.03 -25.28
N ASP A 275 7.75 -14.16 -25.96
CA ASP A 275 8.58 -14.57 -27.10
C ASP A 275 7.95 -14.31 -28.49
N GLU A 276 6.72 -13.81 -28.49
CA GLU A 276 5.92 -13.60 -29.71
C GLU A 276 6.43 -12.44 -30.58
N TYR A 277 7.26 -11.53 -30.01
CA TYR A 277 7.72 -10.31 -30.67
C TYR A 277 9.25 -10.15 -30.60
N GLU A 278 9.91 -10.11 -31.76
CA GLU A 278 11.35 -9.82 -31.84
C GLU A 278 11.70 -8.43 -31.30
N SER A 279 10.80 -7.47 -31.47
CA SER A 279 11.00 -6.06 -31.05
C SER A 279 11.04 -5.84 -29.53
N VAL A 280 10.82 -6.87 -28.71
CA VAL A 280 10.94 -6.82 -27.25
C VAL A 280 12.01 -7.76 -26.71
N LYS A 281 12.93 -8.19 -27.56
CA LYS A 281 14.15 -8.92 -27.17
C LYS A 281 15.28 -7.96 -26.82
N ASN A 282 16.27 -8.43 -26.06
CA ASN A 282 17.44 -7.66 -25.66
C ASN A 282 17.07 -6.33 -24.97
N VAL A 283 16.17 -6.44 -23.97
CA VAL A 283 15.61 -5.30 -23.26
C VAL A 283 16.65 -4.61 -22.40
N ASN A 284 16.70 -3.30 -22.47
CA ASN A 284 17.62 -2.45 -21.75
C ASN A 284 16.92 -1.64 -20.65
N CYS A 285 15.80 -0.99 -21.00
CA CYS A 285 15.05 -0.17 -20.07
C CYS A 285 13.53 -0.35 -20.26
N LEU A 286 12.78 -0.14 -19.19
CA LEU A 286 11.33 -0.21 -19.13
C LEU A 286 10.78 1.09 -18.51
N TYR A 287 9.69 1.60 -19.07
CA TYR A 287 8.98 2.74 -18.52
C TYR A 287 7.46 2.51 -18.65
N VAL A 288 6.71 2.80 -17.60
CA VAL A 288 5.23 2.77 -17.63
C VAL A 288 4.71 4.18 -17.53
N ASP A 289 3.93 4.60 -18.51
CA ASP A 289 3.34 5.94 -18.52
C ASP A 289 2.01 6.01 -17.73
N GLU A 290 1.49 7.22 -17.56
CA GLU A 290 0.27 7.48 -16.79
C GLU A 290 -0.98 6.76 -17.37
N GLU A 291 -0.98 6.47 -18.67
CA GLU A 291 -2.04 5.71 -19.34
C GLU A 291 -1.85 4.19 -19.20
N GLY A 292 -0.82 3.74 -18.50
CA GLY A 292 -0.51 2.33 -18.26
C GLY A 292 0.08 1.61 -19.47
N ARG A 293 0.66 2.35 -20.43
CA ARG A 293 1.41 1.76 -21.55
C ARG A 293 2.82 1.43 -21.11
N LEU A 294 3.27 0.22 -21.43
CA LEU A 294 4.64 -0.20 -21.18
C LEU A 294 5.51 0.19 -22.39
N TRP A 295 6.48 1.03 -22.14
CA TRP A 295 7.51 1.45 -23.10
C TRP A 295 8.76 0.60 -22.87
N ILE A 296 9.32 0.04 -23.92
CA ILE A 296 10.42 -0.92 -23.88
C ILE A 296 11.52 -0.42 -24.78
N GLY A 297 12.63 -0.04 -24.17
CA GLY A 297 13.89 0.26 -24.87
C GLY A 297 14.74 -0.99 -24.97
N THR A 298 15.26 -1.28 -26.16
CA THR A 298 16.11 -2.44 -26.42
C THR A 298 17.51 -2.01 -26.85
N ASN A 299 18.45 -2.95 -26.86
CA ASN A 299 19.80 -2.65 -27.32
C ASN A 299 19.94 -2.61 -28.87
N ASP A 300 19.04 -3.23 -29.62
CA ASP A 300 19.20 -3.47 -31.06
C ASP A 300 17.90 -3.37 -31.88
N ASN A 301 16.73 -3.34 -31.23
CA ASN A 301 15.44 -3.31 -31.91
C ASN A 301 14.66 -1.99 -31.69
N GLY A 302 15.32 -0.95 -31.17
CA GLY A 302 14.71 0.34 -30.93
C GLY A 302 13.76 0.39 -29.74
N LEU A 303 12.64 1.07 -29.91
CA LEU A 303 11.61 1.34 -28.93
C LEU A 303 10.31 0.64 -29.28
N SER A 304 9.76 -0.13 -28.36
CA SER A 304 8.43 -0.77 -28.49
C SER A 304 7.46 -0.23 -27.44
N ILE A 305 6.18 -0.11 -27.80
CA ILE A 305 5.10 0.21 -26.86
C ILE A 305 4.15 -0.99 -26.78
N VAL A 306 3.91 -1.47 -25.56
CA VAL A 306 3.05 -2.60 -25.26
C VAL A 306 1.82 -2.15 -24.47
N ILE A 307 0.65 -2.61 -24.90
CA ILE A 307 -0.63 -2.44 -24.21
C ILE A 307 -1.29 -3.81 -24.09
N ARG A 308 -1.63 -4.24 -22.88
CA ARG A 308 -2.27 -5.54 -22.63
C ARG A 308 -1.56 -6.70 -23.35
N GLU A 309 -0.27 -6.81 -23.16
CA GLU A 309 0.62 -7.84 -23.73
C GLU A 309 0.78 -7.79 -25.27
N LYS A 310 0.28 -6.76 -25.94
CA LYS A 310 0.40 -6.61 -27.40
C LYS A 310 1.29 -5.43 -27.74
N VAL A 311 2.27 -5.65 -28.61
CA VAL A 311 3.06 -4.57 -29.21
C VAL A 311 2.13 -3.77 -30.14
N VAL A 312 1.97 -2.48 -29.83
CA VAL A 312 1.10 -1.57 -30.62
C VAL A 312 1.89 -0.59 -31.47
N ASN A 313 3.12 -0.28 -31.08
CA ASN A 313 4.04 0.58 -31.83
C ASN A 313 5.46 0.05 -31.72
N VAL A 314 6.22 0.19 -32.79
CA VAL A 314 7.68 -0.01 -32.85
C VAL A 314 8.29 1.19 -33.56
N LEU A 315 9.33 1.76 -32.98
CA LEU A 315 10.11 2.84 -33.54
C LEU A 315 11.59 2.43 -33.53
N ASP A 316 12.23 2.48 -34.71
CA ASP A 316 13.62 2.11 -34.92
C ASP A 316 14.35 3.16 -35.78
N GLN A 317 15.61 2.94 -36.13
CA GLN A 317 16.34 3.84 -36.99
C GLN A 317 15.67 4.02 -38.37
N SER A 318 15.03 2.99 -38.90
CA SER A 318 14.34 3.10 -40.21
C SER A 318 13.10 4.00 -40.14
N SER A 319 12.52 4.13 -38.97
CA SER A 319 11.36 4.98 -38.69
C SER A 319 11.73 6.32 -38.01
N GLY A 320 13.02 6.63 -37.86
CA GLY A 320 13.52 7.94 -37.48
C GLY A 320 14.11 8.06 -36.06
N LEU A 321 14.35 6.95 -35.35
CA LEU A 321 15.14 6.98 -34.11
C LEU A 321 16.62 7.23 -34.43
N PRO A 322 17.35 7.99 -33.63
CA PRO A 322 18.78 8.21 -33.82
C PRO A 322 19.63 6.94 -33.71
N SER A 323 19.20 5.99 -32.88
CA SER A 323 19.83 4.68 -32.69
C SER A 323 18.81 3.62 -32.30
N ASN A 324 19.05 2.36 -32.69
CA ASN A 324 18.26 1.21 -32.23
C ASN A 324 18.55 0.82 -30.79
N SER A 325 19.61 1.34 -30.18
CA SER A 325 19.93 1.11 -28.78
C SER A 325 19.35 2.24 -27.92
N VAL A 326 18.26 1.93 -27.24
CA VAL A 326 17.55 2.83 -26.31
C VAL A 326 18.00 2.54 -24.89
N LYS A 327 18.39 3.58 -24.14
CA LYS A 327 19.00 3.47 -22.81
C LYS A 327 18.08 3.89 -21.68
N CYS A 328 17.33 4.96 -21.87
CA CYS A 328 16.41 5.46 -20.86
C CYS A 328 15.20 6.12 -21.51
N ILE A 329 14.08 6.13 -20.78
CA ILE A 329 12.80 6.69 -21.27
C ILE A 329 12.12 7.36 -20.08
N ILE A 330 11.60 8.58 -20.28
CA ILE A 330 10.73 9.22 -19.30
C ILE A 330 9.71 10.12 -20.02
N ARG A 331 8.55 10.30 -19.45
CA ARG A 331 7.61 11.37 -19.77
C ARG A 331 7.73 12.48 -18.74
N ALA A 332 7.87 13.69 -19.19
CA ALA A 332 7.89 14.87 -18.32
C ALA A 332 6.50 15.52 -18.25
N SER A 333 6.31 16.43 -17.29
CA SER A 333 5.09 17.21 -17.08
C SER A 333 4.73 18.12 -18.25
N ASP A 334 5.70 18.48 -19.11
CA ASP A 334 5.49 19.18 -20.39
C ASP A 334 4.76 18.32 -21.46
N GLY A 335 4.55 17.03 -21.18
CA GLY A 335 3.86 16.07 -22.04
C GLY A 335 4.73 15.40 -23.10
N TYR A 336 6.01 15.74 -23.18
CA TYR A 336 6.97 15.08 -24.05
C TYR A 336 7.52 13.79 -23.44
N TYR A 337 7.86 12.84 -24.32
CA TYR A 337 8.64 11.65 -23.97
C TYR A 337 10.09 11.89 -24.40
N TYR A 338 10.99 11.80 -23.45
CA TYR A 338 12.43 11.91 -23.66
C TYR A 338 13.01 10.51 -23.72
N VAL A 339 13.68 10.21 -24.82
CA VAL A 339 14.25 8.89 -25.11
C VAL A 339 15.74 9.01 -25.32
N GLY A 340 16.50 8.54 -24.35
CA GLY A 340 17.96 8.44 -24.44
C GLY A 340 18.35 7.24 -25.29
N THR A 341 19.25 7.47 -26.25
CA THR A 341 19.80 6.42 -27.12
C THR A 341 21.32 6.42 -27.06
N THR A 342 21.97 5.43 -27.64
CA THR A 342 23.44 5.46 -27.85
C THR A 342 23.88 6.45 -28.91
N GLY A 343 22.95 7.04 -29.66
CA GLY A 343 23.13 8.26 -30.47
C GLY A 343 22.56 9.47 -29.74
N SER A 344 22.03 10.42 -30.51
CA SER A 344 21.38 11.63 -29.98
C SER A 344 20.13 11.30 -29.17
N MET A 345 19.74 12.17 -28.24
CA MET A 345 18.47 12.05 -27.52
C MET A 345 17.29 12.41 -28.43
N GLN A 346 16.25 11.58 -28.39
CA GLN A 346 15.02 11.80 -29.16
C GLN A 346 13.90 12.30 -28.26
N ILE A 347 13.20 13.35 -28.69
CA ILE A 347 11.96 13.82 -28.05
C ILE A 347 10.78 13.35 -28.89
N LEU A 348 9.83 12.69 -28.24
CA LEU A 348 8.62 12.15 -28.86
C LEU A 348 7.37 12.80 -28.28
N VAL A 349 6.31 12.85 -29.06
CA VAL A 349 4.98 13.27 -28.64
C VAL A 349 3.94 12.24 -29.06
N MET A 350 3.00 11.96 -28.17
CA MET A 350 1.87 11.07 -28.41
C MET A 350 0.63 11.93 -28.72
N ASN A 351 0.43 12.27 -30.01
CA ASN A 351 -0.73 13.04 -30.45
C ASN A 351 -1.29 12.40 -31.72
N ASN A 352 -2.41 11.67 -31.61
CA ASN A 352 -2.97 10.85 -32.68
C ASN A 352 -1.95 9.84 -33.29
N GLY A 353 -1.09 9.27 -32.44
CA GLY A 353 0.03 8.39 -32.75
C GLY A 353 1.36 8.96 -32.29
N LEU A 354 2.38 8.11 -32.26
CA LEU A 354 3.74 8.46 -31.83
C LEU A 354 4.44 9.24 -32.95
N LYS A 355 5.02 10.40 -32.62
CA LYS A 355 5.76 11.28 -33.56
C LYS A 355 7.01 11.83 -32.93
N ALA A 356 8.06 11.95 -33.73
CA ALA A 356 9.25 12.71 -33.37
C ALA A 356 8.91 14.20 -33.28
N ALA A 357 9.25 14.83 -32.16
CA ALA A 357 9.11 16.26 -31.95
C ALA A 357 10.45 17.00 -32.19
N ALA A 358 11.55 16.47 -31.65
CA ALA A 358 12.89 17.02 -31.82
C ALA A 358 13.95 15.96 -31.60
N THR A 359 15.17 16.20 -32.10
CA THR A 359 16.38 15.44 -31.80
C THR A 359 17.41 16.40 -31.20
N LEU A 360 17.98 16.00 -30.06
CA LEU A 360 19.01 16.80 -29.37
C LEU A 360 20.39 16.18 -29.62
N ASP A 361 21.12 16.72 -30.62
CA ASP A 361 22.42 16.20 -31.05
C ASP A 361 23.53 16.51 -30.05
N GLU A 362 23.31 17.43 -29.13
CA GLU A 362 24.26 17.79 -28.07
C GLU A 362 24.28 16.77 -26.92
N ILE A 363 23.24 15.92 -26.81
CA ILE A 363 23.16 14.86 -25.81
C ILE A 363 23.32 13.52 -26.51
N ASN A 364 24.51 12.95 -26.41
CA ASN A 364 24.82 11.64 -26.98
C ASN A 364 24.99 10.61 -25.86
N TYR A 365 24.45 9.41 -26.09
CA TYR A 365 24.56 8.29 -25.18
C TYR A 365 24.03 8.63 -23.76
N ALA A 366 22.76 8.98 -23.67
CA ALA A 366 22.09 9.27 -22.40
C ALA A 366 21.69 7.96 -21.70
N ASP A 367 22.30 7.66 -20.55
CA ASP A 367 22.08 6.43 -19.78
C ASP A 367 21.10 6.61 -18.60
N SER A 368 21.04 7.78 -18.02
CA SER A 368 20.19 8.08 -16.87
C SER A 368 19.32 9.30 -17.13
N ILE A 369 18.06 9.24 -16.71
CA ILE A 369 17.10 10.33 -16.90
C ILE A 369 16.12 10.40 -15.75
N THR A 370 15.74 11.62 -15.36
CA THR A 370 14.72 11.90 -14.35
C THR A 370 13.95 13.18 -14.70
N ALA A 371 12.72 13.33 -14.22
CA ALA A 371 11.92 14.54 -14.42
C ALA A 371 11.25 14.97 -13.11
N ASP A 372 11.03 16.29 -12.96
CA ASP A 372 10.26 16.85 -11.85
C ASP A 372 8.84 17.27 -12.28
N GLU A 373 8.09 17.82 -11.33
CA GLU A 373 6.74 18.36 -11.59
C GLU A 373 6.74 19.78 -12.19
N HIS A 374 7.93 20.38 -12.43
CA HIS A 374 8.11 21.76 -12.89
C HIS A 374 8.70 21.84 -14.31
N ASP A 375 8.49 20.79 -15.10
CA ASP A 375 8.96 20.64 -16.48
C ASP A 375 10.49 20.54 -16.63
N HIS A 376 11.25 20.33 -15.55
CA HIS A 376 12.66 20.02 -15.65
C HIS A 376 12.88 18.54 -15.92
N VAL A 377 13.78 18.26 -16.85
CA VAL A 377 14.31 16.93 -17.11
C VAL A 377 15.81 16.97 -16.92
N ALA A 378 16.34 16.09 -16.09
CA ALA A 378 17.79 15.93 -15.93
C ALA A 378 18.22 14.62 -16.57
N THR A 379 19.33 14.63 -17.29
CA THR A 379 19.90 13.44 -17.94
C THR A 379 21.43 13.49 -17.91
N ILE A 380 22.04 12.32 -17.96
CA ILE A 380 23.49 12.17 -17.92
C ILE A 380 23.94 11.41 -19.16
N SER A 381 24.93 11.96 -19.86
CA SER A 381 25.59 11.27 -20.98
C SER A 381 26.76 10.41 -20.51
N SER A 382 27.20 9.48 -21.37
CA SER A 382 28.27 8.52 -21.03
C SER A 382 29.61 9.15 -20.70
N ASP A 383 29.84 10.41 -21.08
CA ASP A 383 31.04 11.19 -20.71
C ASP A 383 30.93 11.85 -19.32
N GLY A 384 29.84 11.59 -18.60
CA GLY A 384 29.57 12.16 -17.28
C GLY A 384 29.06 13.60 -17.32
N THR A 385 28.57 14.11 -18.45
CA THR A 385 27.95 15.43 -18.52
C THR A 385 26.50 15.33 -18.05
N LEU A 386 26.15 16.11 -17.04
CA LEU A 386 24.79 16.32 -16.55
C LEU A 386 24.14 17.45 -17.34
N PHE A 387 23.00 17.18 -17.96
CA PHE A 387 22.19 18.16 -18.68
C PHE A 387 20.89 18.45 -17.95
N LEU A 388 20.47 19.70 -17.96
CA LEU A 388 19.13 20.12 -17.54
C LEU A 388 18.36 20.58 -18.76
N LEU A 389 17.17 20.05 -18.95
CA LEU A 389 16.29 20.36 -20.06
C LEU A 389 14.97 20.94 -19.54
N LYS A 390 14.30 21.72 -20.38
CA LYS A 390 12.96 22.24 -20.13
C LYS A 390 12.24 22.48 -21.46
N ASN A 391 11.00 22.02 -21.57
CA ASN A 391 10.20 22.15 -22.79
C ASN A 391 10.94 21.69 -24.06
N GLY A 392 11.63 20.57 -23.98
CA GLY A 392 12.36 19.99 -25.12
C GLY A 392 13.68 20.67 -25.49
N ASN A 393 14.21 21.58 -24.69
CA ASN A 393 15.47 22.28 -24.96
C ASN A 393 16.46 22.11 -23.81
N VAL A 394 17.73 22.00 -24.11
CA VAL A 394 18.81 22.07 -23.10
C VAL A 394 18.94 23.51 -22.59
N ILE A 395 18.83 23.68 -21.27
CA ILE A 395 18.93 24.99 -20.63
C ILE A 395 20.23 25.17 -19.83
N SER A 396 20.84 24.07 -19.38
CA SER A 396 22.11 24.08 -18.64
C SER A 396 22.83 22.75 -18.78
N SER A 397 24.17 22.77 -18.65
CA SER A 397 24.99 21.56 -18.56
C SER A 397 26.09 21.73 -17.53
N LEU A 398 26.54 20.62 -16.94
CA LEU A 398 27.56 20.60 -15.89
C LEU A 398 28.40 19.32 -15.99
N GLN A 399 29.73 19.47 -15.80
CA GLN A 399 30.68 18.37 -15.63
C GLN A 399 31.44 18.53 -14.32
N LEU A 400 31.92 17.43 -13.76
CA LEU A 400 32.83 17.46 -12.61
C LEU A 400 34.23 17.90 -13.05
N ASN A 401 34.94 18.62 -12.17
CA ASN A 401 36.30 19.06 -12.43
C ASN A 401 37.33 17.94 -12.20
N ASP A 402 36.97 16.87 -11.46
CA ASP A 402 37.87 15.74 -11.23
C ASP A 402 37.71 14.72 -12.38
N PRO A 403 38.78 14.45 -13.14
CA PRO A 403 38.73 13.51 -14.26
C PRO A 403 38.54 12.05 -13.83
N ASN A 404 38.70 11.72 -12.54
CA ASN A 404 38.51 10.38 -12.00
C ASN A 404 37.10 10.16 -11.48
N GLU A 405 36.24 11.15 -11.50
CA GLU A 405 34.87 11.05 -11.02
C GLU A 405 33.91 11.58 -12.10
N LEU A 406 32.94 10.78 -12.48
CA LEU A 406 31.93 11.12 -13.47
C LEU A 406 30.54 11.05 -12.83
N PHE A 407 29.64 11.92 -13.24
CA PHE A 407 28.22 11.73 -12.97
C PHE A 407 27.73 10.47 -13.68
N ASN A 408 26.94 9.64 -12.99
CA ASN A 408 26.51 8.33 -13.48
C ASN A 408 24.99 8.15 -13.47
N CYS A 409 24.30 8.63 -12.44
CA CYS A 409 22.86 8.54 -12.35
C CYS A 409 22.25 9.76 -11.64
N CYS A 410 20.99 10.05 -11.91
CA CYS A 410 20.29 11.18 -11.31
C CYS A 410 18.84 10.83 -10.93
N ALA A 411 18.35 11.48 -9.87
CA ALA A 411 16.96 11.38 -9.45
C ALA A 411 16.50 12.69 -8.78
N PHE A 412 15.27 13.11 -9.05
CA PHE A 412 14.64 14.18 -8.29
C PHE A 412 14.09 13.65 -6.98
N ALA A 413 14.42 14.31 -5.88
CA ALA A 413 13.80 14.08 -4.58
C ALA A 413 12.37 14.66 -4.57
N PRO A 414 11.50 14.20 -3.65
CA PRO A 414 10.12 14.72 -3.52
C PRO A 414 10.04 16.23 -3.22
N ASP A 415 11.11 16.84 -2.73
CA ASP A 415 11.21 18.29 -2.47
C ASP A 415 11.70 19.10 -3.66
N GLY A 416 11.94 18.46 -4.83
CA GLY A 416 12.46 19.07 -6.04
C GLY A 416 13.99 19.18 -6.10
N THR A 417 14.73 18.72 -5.09
CA THR A 417 16.19 18.66 -5.11
C THR A 417 16.66 17.60 -6.10
N LEU A 418 17.57 17.94 -7.00
CA LEU A 418 18.22 16.98 -7.91
C LEU A 418 19.38 16.30 -7.19
N MET A 419 19.29 14.98 -7.02
CA MET A 419 20.37 14.15 -6.48
C MET A 419 21.10 13.46 -7.64
N VAL A 420 22.43 13.48 -7.61
CA VAL A 420 23.28 12.95 -8.68
C VAL A 420 24.34 12.04 -8.08
N GLY A 421 24.26 10.76 -8.43
CA GLY A 421 25.26 9.75 -8.05
C GLY A 421 26.42 9.71 -9.03
N THR A 422 27.60 9.30 -8.53
CA THR A 422 28.83 9.28 -9.31
C THR A 422 29.38 7.89 -9.53
N SER A 423 30.36 7.78 -10.42
CA SER A 423 31.18 6.58 -10.64
C SER A 423 32.06 6.20 -9.43
N THR A 424 32.03 7.01 -8.37
CA THR A 424 32.67 6.75 -7.08
C THR A 424 31.63 6.47 -5.99
N ASN A 425 31.80 7.01 -4.80
CA ASN A 425 30.87 6.88 -3.68
C ASN A 425 30.18 8.20 -3.30
N ASN A 426 30.28 9.23 -4.13
CA ASN A 426 29.73 10.54 -3.83
C ASN A 426 28.34 10.74 -4.44
N ILE A 427 27.49 11.44 -3.70
CA ILE A 427 26.20 11.95 -4.17
C ILE A 427 26.24 13.46 -4.06
N TYR A 428 25.99 14.13 -5.17
CA TYR A 428 25.84 15.56 -5.25
C TYR A 428 24.37 15.95 -5.16
N SER A 429 24.06 17.07 -4.56
CA SER A 429 22.71 17.64 -4.51
C SER A 429 22.69 19.04 -5.13
N TYR A 430 21.68 19.29 -5.96
CA TYR A 430 21.52 20.55 -6.69
C TYR A 430 20.10 21.10 -6.54
N ASP A 431 20.01 22.45 -6.39
CA ASP A 431 18.78 23.21 -6.61
C ASP A 431 18.76 23.64 -8.10
N VAL A 432 17.69 23.34 -8.79
CA VAL A 432 17.50 23.64 -10.21
C VAL A 432 16.34 24.61 -10.47
N SER A 433 15.71 25.13 -9.42
CA SER A 433 14.55 26.05 -9.51
C SER A 433 14.81 27.33 -10.31
N GLY A 434 16.06 27.70 -10.46
CA GLY A 434 16.52 28.87 -11.27
C GLY A 434 16.95 28.51 -12.69
N ASP A 435 16.50 27.39 -13.27
CA ASP A 435 16.85 26.88 -14.59
C ASP A 435 18.40 26.73 -14.78
N SER A 436 19.11 26.46 -13.67
CA SER A 436 20.57 26.25 -13.63
C SER A 436 20.96 25.42 -12.42
N PHE A 437 22.14 24.79 -12.47
CA PHE A 437 22.62 23.97 -11.36
C PHE A 437 23.23 24.83 -10.26
N LYS A 438 22.63 24.82 -9.07
CA LYS A 438 23.18 25.40 -7.85
C LYS A 438 23.47 24.29 -6.86
N GLN A 439 24.75 23.99 -6.67
CA GLN A 439 25.15 22.93 -5.73
C GLN A 439 24.75 23.27 -4.30
N LEU A 440 24.06 22.32 -3.64
CA LEU A 440 23.65 22.40 -2.24
C LEU A 440 24.64 21.65 -1.33
N GLY A 441 25.18 20.52 -1.80
CA GLY A 441 26.10 19.72 -1.02
C GLY A 441 26.66 18.52 -1.76
N VAL A 442 27.59 17.82 -1.08
CA VAL A 442 28.14 16.54 -1.49
C VAL A 442 28.15 15.62 -0.28
N ARG A 443 27.76 14.37 -0.48
CA ARG A 443 27.76 13.33 0.55
C ARG A 443 28.52 12.11 0.06
N ALA A 444 29.54 11.70 0.80
CA ALA A 444 30.23 10.44 0.58
C ALA A 444 29.48 9.29 1.30
N CYS A 445 29.35 8.16 0.62
CA CYS A 445 28.71 6.95 1.12
C CYS A 445 29.76 5.85 1.33
N ASP A 446 30.08 5.56 2.59
CA ASP A 446 31.16 4.62 2.93
C ASP A 446 30.90 3.20 2.43
N GLY A 447 31.90 2.62 1.77
CA GLY A 447 31.85 1.26 1.25
C GLY A 447 30.99 1.09 0.00
N VAL A 448 30.53 2.17 -0.62
CA VAL A 448 29.89 2.19 -1.94
C VAL A 448 30.97 2.27 -3.02
N VAL A 449 30.73 1.57 -4.10
CA VAL A 449 31.52 1.65 -5.34
C VAL A 449 30.54 1.80 -6.48
N ASN A 450 30.72 2.82 -7.30
CA ASN A 450 29.92 3.11 -8.49
C ASN A 450 28.39 3.11 -8.21
N ILE A 451 27.78 4.28 -8.18
CA ILE A 451 26.34 4.42 -7.95
C ILE A 451 25.65 4.29 -9.30
N ASN A 452 24.92 3.18 -9.52
CA ASN A 452 24.29 2.85 -10.81
C ASN A 452 22.92 3.50 -10.94
N ASN A 453 22.15 3.58 -9.84
CA ASN A 453 20.83 4.20 -9.84
C ASN A 453 20.46 4.77 -8.46
N LEU A 454 19.58 5.76 -8.48
CA LEU A 454 19.01 6.45 -7.32
C LEU A 454 17.49 6.39 -7.40
N ASN A 455 16.83 5.87 -6.36
CA ASN A 455 15.37 5.76 -6.32
C ASN A 455 14.83 6.30 -5.00
N PHE A 456 13.88 7.22 -5.06
CA PHE A 456 13.18 7.73 -3.89
C PHE A 456 11.91 6.94 -3.61
N LEU A 457 11.66 6.64 -2.34
CA LEU A 457 10.35 6.27 -1.87
C LEU A 457 9.53 7.52 -1.52
N ASN A 458 8.21 7.36 -1.42
CA ASN A 458 7.29 8.46 -1.10
C ASN A 458 7.53 9.10 0.29
N ASP A 459 8.18 8.40 1.21
CA ASP A 459 8.55 8.91 2.54
C ASP A 459 9.87 9.70 2.55
N GLY A 460 10.51 9.83 1.39
CA GLY A 460 11.77 10.53 1.18
C GLY A 460 13.01 9.65 1.40
N THR A 461 12.87 8.36 1.68
CA THR A 461 13.99 7.42 1.74
C THR A 461 14.62 7.27 0.37
N LEU A 462 15.93 7.48 0.26
CA LEU A 462 16.71 7.34 -0.97
C LEU A 462 17.42 6.00 -0.99
N PHE A 463 17.12 5.16 -1.96
CA PHE A 463 17.85 3.92 -2.22
C PHE A 463 18.94 4.13 -3.27
N LEU A 464 20.06 3.46 -3.04
CA LEU A 464 21.23 3.45 -3.92
C LEU A 464 21.44 2.03 -4.44
N SER A 465 21.32 1.85 -5.75
CA SER A 465 21.75 0.65 -6.46
C SER A 465 23.21 0.81 -6.87
N THR A 466 24.10 -0.09 -6.46
CA THR A 466 25.54 0.11 -6.60
C THR A 466 26.28 -1.18 -7.02
N ASP A 467 27.53 -1.07 -7.43
CA ASP A 467 28.39 -2.25 -7.68
C ASP A 467 28.83 -2.97 -6.41
N SER A 468 28.56 -2.41 -5.26
CA SER A 468 28.83 -3.01 -3.94
C SER A 468 27.57 -3.45 -3.18
N GLY A 469 26.43 -3.57 -3.87
CA GLY A 469 25.14 -3.95 -3.31
C GLY A 469 24.18 -2.78 -3.16
N VAL A 470 23.23 -2.92 -2.25
CA VAL A 470 22.19 -1.93 -1.98
C VAL A 470 22.49 -1.15 -0.70
N SER A 471 22.27 0.16 -0.74
CA SER A 471 22.32 1.03 0.43
C SER A 471 21.10 1.95 0.42
N TYR A 472 20.78 2.59 1.55
CA TYR A 472 19.74 3.59 1.60
C TYR A 472 20.07 4.72 2.56
N ILE A 473 19.46 5.88 2.34
CA ILE A 473 19.58 7.06 3.17
C ILE A 473 18.17 7.45 3.62
N ASP A 474 17.97 7.51 4.91
CA ASP A 474 16.74 7.96 5.54
C ASP A 474 17.00 9.11 6.52
N LYS A 475 16.03 9.40 7.39
CA LYS A 475 16.14 10.44 8.41
C LYS A 475 17.19 10.14 9.50
N GLU A 476 17.52 8.87 9.70
CA GLU A 476 18.52 8.43 10.68
C GLU A 476 19.94 8.47 10.09
N GLY A 477 20.06 8.47 8.77
CA GLY A 477 21.33 8.59 8.07
C GLY A 477 21.54 7.61 6.92
N TYR A 478 22.80 7.22 6.71
CA TYR A 478 23.21 6.26 5.69
C TYR A 478 23.27 4.85 6.27
N HIS A 479 22.70 3.89 5.55
CA HIS A 479 22.63 2.48 5.95
C HIS A 479 23.00 1.58 4.78
N ARG A 480 23.69 0.48 5.07
CA ARG A 480 23.90 -0.61 4.11
C ARG A 480 22.86 -1.69 4.34
N LEU A 481 22.29 -2.18 3.26
CA LEU A 481 21.36 -3.30 3.30
C LEU A 481 22.13 -4.62 3.16
N ASN A 482 21.88 -5.55 4.08
CA ASN A 482 22.44 -6.89 3.96
C ASN A 482 21.56 -7.72 3.03
N THR A 483 22.04 -7.93 1.80
CA THR A 483 21.33 -8.70 0.76
C THR A 483 21.96 -10.08 0.52
N ASN A 484 22.69 -10.60 1.49
CA ASN A 484 23.41 -11.87 1.41
C ASN A 484 24.31 -11.95 0.15
N GLU A 485 24.05 -12.90 -0.76
CA GLU A 485 24.82 -13.08 -1.99
C GLU A 485 24.42 -12.11 -3.12
N PHE A 486 23.32 -11.35 -2.97
CA PHE A 486 22.86 -10.37 -3.95
C PHE A 486 23.48 -8.99 -3.67
N ASN A 487 24.79 -8.90 -3.81
CA ASN A 487 25.59 -7.77 -3.35
C ASN A 487 26.57 -7.21 -4.38
N ASN A 488 26.34 -7.45 -5.67
CA ASN A 488 27.21 -7.01 -6.76
C ASN A 488 26.40 -6.57 -7.96
N SER A 489 26.77 -5.43 -8.56
CA SER A 489 26.20 -4.91 -9.80
C SER A 489 24.67 -4.83 -9.75
N ILE A 490 24.14 -4.02 -8.84
CA ILE A 490 22.72 -3.74 -8.78
C ILE A 490 22.43 -2.60 -9.76
N ASP A 491 21.50 -2.84 -10.70
CA ASP A 491 21.28 -1.93 -11.82
C ASP A 491 20.10 -0.99 -11.54
N ASN A 492 18.93 -1.51 -11.10
CA ASN A 492 17.75 -0.70 -10.83
C ASN A 492 16.94 -1.23 -9.63
N MET A 493 15.95 -0.43 -9.21
CA MET A 493 15.02 -0.74 -8.13
C MET A 493 13.60 -0.37 -8.51
N LEU A 494 12.63 -1.17 -8.03
CA LEU A 494 11.21 -0.86 -8.09
C LEU A 494 10.58 -1.06 -6.69
N TYR A 495 9.74 -0.12 -6.27
CA TYR A 495 8.83 -0.28 -5.15
C TYR A 495 7.44 -0.61 -5.69
N ASP A 496 6.95 -1.83 -5.45
CA ASP A 496 5.69 -2.30 -6.02
C ASP A 496 4.47 -1.85 -5.21
N TYR A 497 3.26 -2.01 -5.76
CA TYR A 497 2.00 -1.61 -5.10
C TYR A 497 1.69 -2.41 -3.83
N GLN A 498 2.33 -3.58 -3.63
CA GLN A 498 2.20 -4.37 -2.41
C GLN A 498 3.18 -3.94 -1.32
N GLY A 499 4.08 -3.00 -1.61
CA GLY A 499 5.11 -2.54 -0.69
C GLY A 499 6.35 -3.40 -0.64
N ASN A 500 6.60 -4.23 -1.67
CA ASN A 500 7.86 -4.96 -1.81
C ASN A 500 8.89 -4.10 -2.56
N LEU A 501 10.15 -4.29 -2.21
CA LEU A 501 11.28 -3.72 -2.92
C LEU A 501 11.86 -4.79 -3.86
N TRP A 502 12.02 -4.44 -5.10
CA TRP A 502 12.61 -5.28 -6.12
C TRP A 502 13.91 -4.65 -6.61
N PHE A 503 14.96 -5.43 -6.74
CA PHE A 503 16.24 -4.98 -7.26
C PHE A 503 16.66 -5.87 -8.42
N THR A 504 17.08 -5.25 -9.50
CA THR A 504 17.59 -5.94 -10.68
C THR A 504 19.09 -6.01 -10.68
N SER A 505 19.63 -7.07 -11.26
CA SER A 505 21.04 -7.22 -11.54
C SER A 505 21.21 -7.95 -12.86
N SER A 506 21.98 -7.37 -13.75
CA SER A 506 22.39 -7.99 -15.02
C SER A 506 23.31 -9.20 -14.84
N ARG A 507 23.69 -9.54 -13.61
CA ARG A 507 24.54 -10.68 -13.25
C ARG A 507 23.90 -11.67 -12.29
N LEU A 508 23.04 -11.20 -11.38
CA LEU A 508 22.51 -11.98 -10.27
C LEU A 508 21.01 -12.28 -10.40
N GLY A 509 20.35 -11.68 -11.39
CA GLY A 509 18.91 -11.81 -11.62
C GLY A 509 18.10 -10.80 -10.85
N LEU A 510 17.12 -11.23 -10.06
CA LEU A 510 16.12 -10.38 -9.41
C LEU A 510 16.06 -10.69 -7.91
N LEU A 511 16.18 -9.67 -7.07
CA LEU A 511 15.96 -9.76 -5.62
C LEU A 511 14.63 -9.11 -5.26
N ARG A 512 13.81 -9.82 -4.49
CA ARG A 512 12.62 -9.27 -3.84
C ARG A 512 12.83 -9.19 -2.34
N LEU A 513 12.57 -8.04 -1.78
CA LEU A 513 12.42 -7.83 -0.33
C LEU A 513 10.94 -7.62 -0.02
N ALA A 514 10.35 -8.53 0.73
CA ALA A 514 8.95 -8.46 1.11
C ALA A 514 8.82 -8.20 2.61
N LYS A 515 7.99 -7.25 3.00
CA LYS A 515 7.66 -7.03 4.41
C LYS A 515 6.99 -8.27 4.96
N SER A 516 7.60 -8.89 5.97
CA SER A 516 7.07 -10.07 6.62
C SER A 516 6.26 -9.70 7.86
N PRO A 517 5.07 -10.28 8.06
CA PRO A 517 4.39 -10.21 9.34
C PRO A 517 5.08 -11.08 10.42
N PHE A 518 6.04 -11.91 10.01
CA PHE A 518 6.80 -12.78 10.91
C PHE A 518 8.20 -12.20 11.13
N LYS A 519 8.62 -12.14 12.37
CA LYS A 519 9.97 -11.75 12.76
C LYS A 519 10.80 -12.99 13.08
N ASP A 520 12.01 -13.10 12.53
CA ASP A 520 12.99 -14.12 12.93
C ASP A 520 13.63 -13.68 14.25
N VAL A 521 13.05 -14.16 15.35
CA VAL A 521 13.48 -13.79 16.69
C VAL A 521 14.94 -14.18 16.97
N TYR A 522 15.35 -15.39 16.57
CA TYR A 522 16.72 -15.86 16.78
C TYR A 522 17.75 -15.10 15.93
N GLY A 523 17.41 -14.83 14.66
CA GLY A 523 18.26 -14.04 13.77
C GLY A 523 18.41 -12.60 14.23
N ALA A 524 17.33 -11.95 14.72
CA ALA A 524 17.34 -10.57 15.18
C ALA A 524 18.27 -10.31 16.37
N ILE A 525 18.48 -11.32 17.23
CA ILE A 525 19.31 -11.21 18.44
C ILE A 525 20.63 -12.00 18.34
N GLY A 526 20.95 -12.55 17.14
CA GLY A 526 22.20 -13.29 16.90
C GLY A 526 22.32 -14.62 17.64
N MET A 527 21.19 -15.25 18.00
CA MET A 527 21.17 -16.55 18.66
C MET A 527 21.23 -17.71 17.64
N GLU A 528 21.84 -18.82 18.06
CA GLU A 528 21.78 -20.08 17.31
C GLU A 528 20.33 -20.57 17.19
N ARG A 529 19.88 -20.91 15.99
CA ARG A 529 18.53 -21.47 15.75
C ARG A 529 18.38 -22.83 16.41
N LYS A 530 17.28 -23.01 17.13
CA LYS A 530 16.92 -24.22 17.87
C LYS A 530 15.58 -24.76 17.40
N VAL A 531 15.29 -26.03 17.68
CA VAL A 531 13.95 -26.57 17.50
C VAL A 531 13.03 -25.99 18.56
N VAL A 532 12.06 -25.18 18.13
CA VAL A 532 11.07 -24.54 18.99
C VAL A 532 9.82 -25.41 19.02
N ASN A 533 9.36 -25.78 20.21
CA ASN A 533 8.18 -26.61 20.43
C ASN A 533 6.99 -25.81 20.96
N ALA A 534 7.23 -24.72 21.70
CA ALA A 534 6.18 -23.89 22.27
C ALA A 534 6.67 -22.43 22.43
N VAL A 535 5.74 -21.49 22.32
CA VAL A 535 6.01 -20.07 22.61
C VAL A 535 4.81 -19.52 23.39
N VAL A 536 5.10 -18.78 24.46
CA VAL A 536 4.07 -18.04 25.20
C VAL A 536 4.58 -16.64 25.53
N TYR A 537 3.64 -15.70 25.63
CA TYR A 537 3.92 -14.35 26.11
C TYR A 537 3.58 -14.26 27.59
N TRP A 538 4.57 -13.98 28.45
CA TRP A 538 4.41 -13.93 29.90
C TRP A 538 5.35 -12.87 30.50
N GLN A 539 4.88 -12.11 31.49
CA GLN A 539 5.68 -11.08 32.17
C GLN A 539 6.44 -10.12 31.19
N ASN A 540 5.75 -9.68 30.13
CA ASN A 540 6.29 -8.78 29.10
C ASN A 540 7.48 -9.33 28.30
N CYS A 541 7.65 -10.67 28.27
CA CYS A 541 8.68 -11.37 27.50
C CYS A 541 8.06 -12.54 26.72
N TYR A 542 8.72 -12.94 25.64
CA TYR A 542 8.46 -14.19 24.96
C TYR A 542 9.27 -15.30 25.63
N TYR A 543 8.60 -16.34 26.07
CA TYR A 543 9.16 -17.57 26.61
C TYR A 543 9.09 -18.62 25.51
N ILE A 544 10.26 -19.13 25.10
CA ILE A 544 10.43 -20.01 23.95
C ILE A 544 10.94 -21.36 24.44
N GLY A 545 10.07 -22.36 24.42
CA GLY A 545 10.36 -23.73 24.84
C GLY A 545 11.03 -24.52 23.71
N THR A 546 12.20 -25.06 23.96
CA THR A 546 13.02 -25.80 23.00
C THR A 546 13.32 -27.23 23.44
N ASP A 547 13.98 -27.99 22.57
CA ASP A 547 14.52 -29.32 22.92
C ASP A 547 15.66 -29.26 23.93
N LYS A 548 16.29 -28.07 24.13
CA LYS A 548 17.46 -27.85 24.99
C LYS A 548 17.17 -27.01 26.24
N GLY A 549 15.94 -26.58 26.45
CA GLY A 549 15.57 -25.73 27.58
C GLY A 549 14.67 -24.55 27.17
N LEU A 550 14.66 -23.53 27.98
CA LEU A 550 13.84 -22.33 27.83
C LEU A 550 14.72 -21.14 27.42
N ASP A 551 14.36 -20.48 26.34
CA ASP A 551 14.91 -19.17 25.99
C ASP A 551 13.88 -18.09 26.34
N VAL A 552 14.34 -16.92 26.80
CA VAL A 552 13.47 -15.78 27.13
C VAL A 552 13.99 -14.55 26.40
N VAL A 553 13.08 -13.87 25.70
CA VAL A 553 13.39 -12.71 24.87
C VAL A 553 12.43 -11.59 25.19
N ASP A 554 12.91 -10.35 25.18
CA ASP A 554 12.07 -9.16 25.42
C ASP A 554 10.98 -8.99 24.37
N ASN A 555 9.98 -8.20 24.68
CA ASN A 555 8.84 -7.92 23.77
C ASN A 555 9.27 -7.34 22.40
N GLY A 556 10.36 -6.58 22.36
CA GLY A 556 10.94 -6.03 21.13
C GLY A 556 11.78 -7.03 20.33
N CYS A 557 12.01 -8.26 20.86
CA CYS A 557 12.93 -9.24 20.30
C CYS A 557 14.34 -8.67 20.03
N SER A 558 14.83 -7.85 20.96
CA SER A 558 16.13 -7.18 20.85
C SER A 558 17.17 -7.72 21.82
N ARG A 559 16.74 -8.46 22.85
CA ARG A 559 17.62 -8.96 23.92
C ARG A 559 17.14 -10.28 24.50
N GLN A 560 18.08 -11.21 24.70
CA GLN A 560 17.87 -12.42 25.49
C GLN A 560 18.02 -12.12 26.99
N TYR A 561 17.22 -12.78 27.82
CA TYR A 561 17.28 -12.74 29.26
C TYR A 561 17.59 -14.13 29.83
N GLU A 562 18.49 -14.17 30.83
CA GLU A 562 18.63 -15.31 31.71
C GLU A 562 17.95 -15.01 33.04
N ASN A 563 17.14 -15.91 33.52
CA ASN A 563 16.45 -15.84 34.78
C ASN A 563 16.48 -17.21 35.52
N ASP A 564 15.87 -17.30 36.68
CA ASP A 564 15.86 -18.55 37.42
C ASP A 564 15.12 -19.67 36.68
N LEU A 565 14.10 -19.34 35.88
CA LEU A 565 13.38 -20.32 35.05
C LEU A 565 14.27 -20.90 33.94
N THR A 566 15.06 -20.07 33.29
CA THR A 566 15.98 -20.53 32.23
C THR A 566 17.02 -21.48 32.79
N LYS A 567 17.50 -21.23 34.02
CA LYS A 567 18.44 -22.10 34.70
C LYS A 567 17.79 -23.41 35.19
N GLU A 568 16.57 -23.32 35.75
CA GLU A 568 15.82 -24.48 36.21
C GLU A 568 15.41 -25.42 35.08
N LEU A 569 15.11 -24.86 33.88
CA LEU A 569 14.70 -25.59 32.72
C LEU A 569 15.85 -25.91 31.72
N ASP A 570 17.08 -25.57 32.08
CA ASP A 570 18.27 -25.85 31.26
C ASP A 570 18.41 -27.35 30.99
N GLY A 571 18.66 -27.71 29.74
CA GLY A 571 18.77 -29.08 29.26
C GLY A 571 17.47 -29.89 29.30
N LYS A 572 16.35 -29.35 29.79
CA LYS A 572 15.05 -30.03 29.82
C LYS A 572 14.31 -29.78 28.52
N ARG A 573 13.90 -30.86 27.86
CA ARG A 573 13.10 -30.77 26.64
C ARG A 573 11.69 -30.28 26.95
N ILE A 574 11.33 -29.07 26.49
CA ILE A 574 10.01 -28.48 26.66
C ILE A 574 9.12 -28.89 25.49
N ARG A 575 7.88 -29.29 25.75
CA ARG A 575 6.91 -29.77 24.75
C ARG A 575 5.77 -28.82 24.51
N CYS A 576 5.23 -28.26 25.58
CA CYS A 576 4.10 -27.34 25.55
C CYS A 576 4.23 -26.36 26.70
N MET A 577 3.70 -25.17 26.51
CA MET A 577 3.59 -24.15 27.55
C MET A 577 2.19 -23.53 27.48
N TYR A 578 1.68 -23.12 28.63
CA TYR A 578 0.38 -22.47 28.77
C TYR A 578 0.44 -21.42 29.88
N VAL A 579 -0.22 -20.28 29.68
CA VAL A 579 -0.38 -19.25 30.72
C VAL A 579 -1.86 -19.21 31.10
N ASP A 580 -2.17 -19.46 32.36
CA ASP A 580 -3.53 -19.48 32.85
C ASP A 580 -4.09 -18.07 33.16
N ALA A 581 -5.35 -18.02 33.61
CA ALA A 581 -6.04 -16.77 33.95
C ALA A 581 -5.41 -16.06 35.16
N GLU A 582 -4.77 -16.80 36.07
CA GLU A 582 -4.08 -16.28 37.26
C GLU A 582 -2.63 -15.85 36.96
N LYS A 583 -2.24 -15.93 35.66
CA LYS A 583 -0.90 -15.62 35.17
C LYS A 583 0.19 -16.59 35.61
N HIS A 584 -0.16 -17.83 35.97
CA HIS A 584 0.83 -18.87 36.15
C HIS A 584 1.29 -19.42 34.81
N LEU A 585 2.59 -19.71 34.68
CA LEU A 585 3.18 -20.36 33.52
C LEU A 585 3.27 -21.87 33.77
N TRP A 586 2.59 -22.64 32.95
CA TRP A 586 2.61 -24.10 32.96
C TRP A 586 3.54 -24.62 31.86
N VAL A 587 4.48 -25.51 32.22
CA VAL A 587 5.50 -26.02 31.32
C VAL A 587 5.49 -27.54 31.31
N CYS A 588 5.17 -28.13 30.17
CA CYS A 588 5.27 -29.56 29.93
C CYS A 588 6.69 -29.95 29.56
N THR A 589 7.32 -30.80 30.36
CA THR A 589 8.68 -31.28 30.14
C THR A 589 8.72 -32.76 29.80
N TYR A 590 9.77 -33.16 29.07
CA TYR A 590 10.06 -34.56 28.81
C TYR A 590 11.11 -35.06 29.82
N GLY A 591 10.64 -35.65 30.90
CA GLY A 591 11.47 -36.20 31.98
C GLY A 591 11.19 -35.66 33.39
N ASN A 592 10.62 -34.44 33.52
CA ASN A 592 10.30 -33.83 34.79
C ASN A 592 8.79 -33.63 35.05
N GLY A 593 7.93 -34.13 34.18
CA GLY A 593 6.48 -33.96 34.31
C GLY A 593 6.01 -32.54 33.92
N LEU A 594 4.95 -32.06 34.58
CA LEU A 594 4.38 -30.74 34.46
C LEU A 594 4.97 -29.82 35.52
N MET A 595 5.43 -28.65 35.12
CA MET A 595 5.95 -27.63 36.04
C MET A 595 5.06 -26.40 35.99
N GLU A 596 4.77 -25.83 37.15
CA GLU A 596 4.00 -24.60 37.33
C GLU A 596 4.90 -23.52 37.91
N PHE A 597 4.88 -22.34 37.36
CA PHE A 597 5.62 -21.16 37.82
C PHE A 597 4.65 -20.01 38.08
N SER A 598 4.61 -19.53 39.31
CA SER A 598 3.82 -18.35 39.64
C SER A 598 4.55 -17.05 39.26
N PRO A 599 3.81 -15.93 39.06
CA PRO A 599 4.43 -14.62 38.82
C PRO A 599 5.39 -14.16 39.90
N ASN A 600 5.27 -14.71 41.12
CA ASN A 600 6.09 -14.37 42.29
C ASN A 600 7.36 -15.24 42.43
N GLY A 601 7.67 -16.05 41.41
CA GLY A 601 8.88 -16.90 41.39
C GLY A 601 8.76 -18.21 42.17
N ARG A 602 7.55 -18.61 42.61
CA ARG A 602 7.35 -19.94 43.20
C ARG A 602 7.12 -20.97 42.11
N SER A 603 7.67 -22.16 42.28
CA SER A 603 7.49 -23.28 41.34
C SER A 603 6.96 -24.53 42.04
N TRP A 604 6.20 -25.32 41.29
CA TRP A 604 5.74 -26.65 41.69
C TRP A 604 5.94 -27.61 40.53
N THR A 605 6.20 -28.89 40.88
CA THR A 605 6.38 -29.95 39.89
C THR A 605 5.38 -31.04 40.16
N TYR A 606 4.62 -31.44 39.13
CA TYR A 606 3.65 -32.51 39.16
C TYR A 606 4.17 -33.69 38.33
N ASN A 607 4.36 -34.85 38.97
CA ASN A 607 4.90 -36.06 38.36
C ASN A 607 4.24 -37.32 38.94
N ALA A 608 4.76 -38.53 38.62
CA ALA A 608 4.19 -39.77 39.09
C ALA A 608 4.17 -39.95 40.62
N GLU A 609 5.02 -39.25 41.37
CA GLU A 609 5.08 -39.32 42.82
C GLU A 609 3.88 -38.60 43.46
N ASP A 610 3.34 -37.60 42.77
CA ASP A 610 2.18 -36.82 43.20
C ASP A 610 0.86 -37.43 42.70
N GLY A 611 0.90 -38.62 42.08
CA GLY A 611 -0.27 -39.31 41.53
C GLY A 611 -0.75 -38.77 40.15
N SER A 612 0.05 -37.93 39.50
CA SER A 612 -0.21 -37.41 38.17
C SER A 612 0.30 -38.35 37.05
N PHE A 613 0.18 -37.93 35.80
CA PHE A 613 0.42 -38.73 34.60
C PHE A 613 1.88 -39.05 34.28
N GLY A 614 2.81 -39.00 35.24
CA GLY A 614 4.18 -39.44 35.08
C GLY A 614 5.14 -38.29 34.69
N THR A 615 6.34 -38.68 34.26
CA THR A 615 7.46 -37.71 34.02
C THR A 615 7.46 -37.09 32.63
N ARG A 616 6.55 -37.48 31.73
CA ARG A 616 6.49 -37.02 30.34
C ARG A 616 5.18 -36.32 30.04
N ALA A 617 5.11 -35.02 30.39
CA ALA A 617 3.98 -34.20 30.03
C ALA A 617 4.09 -33.77 28.53
N ARG A 618 2.99 -33.85 27.81
CA ARG A 618 2.93 -33.55 26.38
C ARG A 618 2.20 -32.25 26.06
N ILE A 619 1.07 -32.02 26.73
CA ILE A 619 0.21 -30.86 26.48
C ILE A 619 -0.43 -30.42 27.80
N VAL A 620 -0.65 -29.13 27.92
CA VAL A 620 -1.40 -28.51 29.01
C VAL A 620 -2.31 -27.42 28.46
N THR A 621 -3.50 -27.30 28.99
CA THR A 621 -4.46 -26.26 28.64
C THR A 621 -5.39 -25.96 29.81
N GLY A 622 -6.00 -24.78 29.85
CA GLY A 622 -7.01 -24.40 30.82
C GLY A 622 -8.42 -24.48 30.22
N LEU A 623 -9.38 -24.86 31.05
CA LEU A 623 -10.80 -24.81 30.76
C LEU A 623 -11.39 -23.44 31.17
N SER A 624 -12.61 -23.16 30.72
CA SER A 624 -13.29 -21.88 31.01
C SER A 624 -13.68 -21.70 32.49
N ASP A 625 -13.68 -22.76 33.27
CA ASP A 625 -13.95 -22.78 34.73
C ASP A 625 -12.68 -22.63 35.58
N GLY A 626 -11.50 -22.45 34.93
CA GLY A 626 -10.20 -22.35 35.60
C GLY A 626 -9.52 -23.70 35.84
N THR A 627 -10.13 -24.83 35.49
CA THR A 627 -9.50 -26.15 35.62
C THR A 627 -8.34 -26.27 34.63
N ILE A 628 -7.20 -26.77 35.08
CA ILE A 628 -6.06 -27.10 34.25
C ILE A 628 -6.10 -28.57 33.88
N LEU A 629 -6.06 -28.84 32.58
CA LEU A 629 -5.96 -30.19 32.04
C LEU A 629 -4.56 -30.42 31.48
N ALA A 630 -3.94 -31.50 31.88
CA ALA A 630 -2.65 -31.89 31.32
C ALA A 630 -2.67 -33.35 30.84
N ALA A 631 -2.00 -33.65 29.76
CA ALA A 631 -1.89 -35.00 29.21
C ALA A 631 -0.43 -35.41 29.03
N GLY A 632 -0.18 -36.68 29.29
CA GLY A 632 1.16 -37.28 29.15
C GLY A 632 1.10 -38.66 28.51
N ASP A 633 2.16 -39.43 28.64
CA ASP A 633 2.28 -40.77 28.04
C ASP A 633 1.34 -41.81 28.74
N THR A 634 0.90 -41.55 29.95
CA THR A 634 0.11 -42.47 30.78
C THR A 634 -1.33 -42.06 30.95
N GLY A 635 -1.76 -40.91 30.47
CA GLY A 635 -3.16 -40.47 30.56
C GLY A 635 -3.35 -38.96 30.61
N ILE A 636 -4.53 -38.55 31.11
CA ILE A 636 -4.94 -37.15 31.29
C ILE A 636 -5.22 -36.97 32.79
N SER A 637 -4.73 -35.88 33.36
CA SER A 637 -4.99 -35.46 34.74
C SER A 637 -5.56 -34.06 34.77
#